data_3a816db606315a4fd56f512051dd8418
#
_entry.id   3a816db606315a4fd56f512051dd8418
#
_cell.length_a   1.000
_cell.length_b   1.000
_cell.length_c   1.000
_cell.angle_alpha   90.00
_cell.angle_beta   90.00
_cell.angle_gamma   90.00
#
_symmetry.space_group_name_H-M   'P 1'
#
loop_
_entity.id
_entity.type
_entity.pdbx_description
1 polymer ?
#
loop_
_entity_poly.entity_id
_entity_poly.type
_entity_poly.pdbx_seq_one_letter_code
_entity_poly.pdbx_strand_id
1 'polypeptide(L)'
;ALPLYHIFALTVALLPESAGALAGSSFVAVQRWCHHMSRFEAMPKHQQDHTIGRERESNEELEDAPESAHVKRTAQESFDPEAFVLRRSMPWAEGNEGGLVFAAFGHSFDAFEAQLRRMSGAEDGITDALFTFSEPQTGAYFWCPPVTSGRIDLRALGL
;
A
#
# COMPACT_ATOMS: atom_id res chain seq x y z
N ALA A 1 11.54 -5.71 24.92
CA ALA A 1 10.23 -5.24 24.43
C ALA A 1 10.38 -4.81 22.98
N LEU A 2 9.44 -5.22 22.09
CA LEU A 2 9.42 -4.75 20.70
C LEU A 2 9.11 -3.25 20.68
N PRO A 3 9.72 -2.45 19.77
CA PRO A 3 9.37 -1.05 19.60
C PRO A 3 7.88 -0.89 19.26
N LEU A 4 7.26 0.22 19.69
CA LEU A 4 5.82 0.49 19.51
C LEU A 4 5.38 0.35 18.03
N TYR A 5 6.23 0.77 17.11
CA TYR A 5 6.01 0.62 15.67
C TYR A 5 5.85 -0.85 15.23
N HIS A 6 6.65 -1.77 15.79
CA HIS A 6 6.53 -3.19 15.46
C HIS A 6 5.23 -3.79 16.00
N ILE A 7 4.79 -3.36 17.18
CA ILE A 7 3.51 -3.81 17.75
C ILE A 7 2.36 -3.36 16.87
N PHE A 8 2.33 -2.09 16.47
CA PHE A 8 1.30 -1.55 15.57
C PHE A 8 1.29 -2.27 14.21
N ALA A 9 2.47 -2.47 13.59
CA ALA A 9 2.60 -3.19 12.34
C ALA A 9 2.06 -4.64 12.42
N LEU A 10 2.32 -5.33 13.51
CA LEU A 10 1.80 -6.68 13.73
C LEU A 10 0.27 -6.67 13.94
N THR A 11 -0.25 -5.71 14.69
CA THR A 11 -1.70 -5.57 14.93
C THR A 11 -2.47 -5.32 13.64
N VAL A 12 -1.90 -4.56 12.70
CA VAL A 12 -2.54 -4.26 11.40
C VAL A 12 -2.44 -5.44 10.43
N ALA A 13 -1.34 -6.18 10.45
CA ALA A 13 -1.05 -7.19 9.44
C ALA A 13 -1.52 -8.60 9.81
N LEU A 14 -1.45 -8.99 11.10
CA LEU A 14 -1.71 -10.35 11.54
C LEU A 14 -3.11 -10.51 12.12
N LEU A 15 -3.80 -11.56 11.71
CA LEU A 15 -5.08 -11.93 12.28
C LEU A 15 -4.97 -12.26 13.78
N PRO A 16 -5.92 -11.78 14.61
CA PRO A 16 -5.90 -11.99 16.06
C PRO A 16 -6.21 -13.45 16.45
N GLU A 17 -5.92 -13.80 17.68
CA GLU A 17 -6.23 -15.13 18.25
C GLU A 17 -7.71 -15.54 18.07
N SER A 18 -8.63 -14.58 18.08
CA SER A 18 -10.05 -14.80 17.83
C SER A 18 -10.39 -15.34 16.43
N ALA A 19 -9.45 -15.27 15.48
CA ALA A 19 -9.61 -15.80 14.14
C ALA A 19 -9.47 -17.33 14.05
N GLY A 20 -9.28 -18.02 15.17
CA GLY A 20 -9.23 -19.48 15.25
C GLY A 20 -8.10 -20.06 14.41
N ALA A 21 -8.40 -20.94 13.46
CA ALA A 21 -7.39 -21.61 12.62
C ALA A 21 -6.56 -20.64 11.75
N LEU A 22 -7.04 -19.42 11.54
CA LEU A 22 -6.32 -18.39 10.78
C LEU A 22 -5.51 -17.44 11.66
N ALA A 23 -5.54 -17.58 12.98
CA ALA A 23 -4.81 -16.72 13.89
C ALA A 23 -3.31 -16.66 13.53
N GLY A 24 -2.74 -15.46 13.54
CA GLY A 24 -1.35 -15.21 13.17
C GLY A 24 -1.06 -15.26 11.66
N SER A 25 -2.04 -15.55 10.80
CA SER A 25 -1.91 -15.41 9.35
C SER A 25 -2.15 -13.97 8.89
N SER A 26 -1.87 -13.70 7.64
CA SER A 26 -2.07 -12.40 6.98
C SER A 26 -2.53 -12.60 5.55
N PHE A 27 -3.18 -11.58 4.99
CA PHE A 27 -3.43 -11.48 3.56
C PHE A 27 -2.50 -10.44 2.95
N VAL A 28 -1.98 -10.71 1.76
CA VAL A 28 -1.08 -9.78 1.06
C VAL A 28 -1.54 -9.55 -0.37
N ALA A 29 -1.71 -8.28 -0.72
CA ALA A 29 -1.83 -7.83 -2.10
C ALA A 29 -0.45 -7.42 -2.61
N VAL A 30 -0.05 -7.96 -3.76
CA VAL A 30 1.22 -7.67 -4.41
C VAL A 30 0.96 -7.09 -5.78
N GLN A 31 1.57 -5.93 -6.08
CA GLN A 31 1.46 -5.27 -7.38
C GLN A 31 2.83 -4.90 -7.91
N ARG A 32 3.05 -5.07 -9.20
CA ARG A 32 4.18 -4.48 -9.91
C ARG A 32 3.72 -3.17 -10.55
N TRP A 33 4.39 -2.09 -10.21
CA TRP A 33 4.15 -0.75 -10.76
C TRP A 33 5.33 -0.32 -11.62
N CYS A 34 5.03 0.30 -12.76
CA CYS A 34 6.02 0.96 -13.62
C CYS A 34 5.92 2.48 -13.46
N HIS A 35 7.07 3.15 -13.28
CA HIS A 35 7.14 4.60 -13.15
C HIS A 35 7.75 5.21 -14.41
N HIS A 36 6.99 6.02 -15.12
CA HIS A 36 7.45 6.79 -16.26
C HIS A 36 8.16 8.06 -15.78
N MET A 37 9.39 7.91 -15.27
CA MET A 37 10.12 9.00 -14.61
C MET A 37 10.31 10.22 -15.51
N SER A 38 10.45 10.04 -16.81
CA SER A 38 10.52 11.15 -17.79
C SER A 38 9.28 12.03 -17.78
N ARG A 39 8.08 11.46 -17.54
CA ARG A 39 6.84 12.23 -17.37
C ARG A 39 6.86 13.03 -16.07
N PHE A 40 7.31 12.41 -14.97
CA PHE A 40 7.40 13.06 -13.68
C PHE A 40 8.42 14.21 -13.69
N GLU A 41 9.61 13.98 -14.26
CA GLU A 41 10.68 14.96 -14.37
C GLU A 41 10.33 16.15 -15.29
N ALA A 42 9.47 15.93 -16.28
CA ALA A 42 8.97 16.99 -17.15
C ALA A 42 7.95 17.93 -16.46
N MET A 43 7.38 17.52 -15.32
CA MET A 43 6.47 18.37 -14.54
C MET A 43 7.24 19.50 -13.84
N PRO A 44 6.67 20.72 -13.72
CA PRO A 44 7.19 21.74 -12.84
C PRO A 44 7.30 21.24 -11.39
N LYS A 45 8.29 21.74 -10.61
CA LYS A 45 8.54 21.26 -9.24
C LYS A 45 7.26 21.24 -8.39
N HIS A 46 6.49 22.33 -8.37
CA HIS A 46 5.25 22.41 -7.60
C HIS A 46 4.21 21.34 -8.01
N GLN A 47 4.18 20.97 -9.30
CA GLN A 47 3.28 19.92 -9.76
C GLN A 47 3.76 18.54 -9.31
N GLN A 48 5.07 18.30 -9.28
CA GLN A 48 5.63 17.06 -8.71
C GLN A 48 5.25 16.93 -7.24
N ASP A 49 5.44 18.01 -6.46
CA ASP A 49 5.12 18.06 -5.04
C ASP A 49 3.60 17.85 -4.81
N HIS A 50 2.74 18.51 -5.58
CA HIS A 50 1.28 18.36 -5.51
C HIS A 50 0.77 16.98 -5.99
N THR A 51 1.47 16.33 -6.92
CA THR A 51 1.14 14.98 -7.36
C THR A 51 1.31 13.98 -6.21
N ILE A 52 2.37 14.11 -5.44
CA ILE A 52 2.62 13.25 -4.28
C ILE A 52 1.88 13.78 -3.04
N GLY A 53 1.79 15.09 -2.85
CA GLY A 53 1.25 15.78 -1.68
C GLY A 53 2.31 16.05 -0.61
N ARG A 54 3.60 16.00 -0.99
CA ARG A 54 4.74 16.25 -0.11
C ARG A 54 5.77 17.14 -0.79
N GLU A 55 6.39 18.01 -0.03
CA GLU A 55 7.54 18.72 -0.51
C GLU A 55 8.72 17.78 -0.70
N ARG A 56 9.37 17.85 -1.87
CA ARG A 56 10.42 16.91 -2.28
C ARG A 56 11.66 16.95 -1.40
N GLU A 57 12.04 18.12 -0.88
CA GLU A 57 13.29 18.31 -0.12
C GLU A 57 13.13 17.98 1.36
N SER A 58 12.05 18.48 1.99
CA SER A 58 11.78 18.25 3.40
C SER A 58 11.01 16.97 3.68
N ASN A 59 10.29 16.43 2.65
CA ASN A 59 9.33 15.33 2.78
C ASN A 59 8.16 15.66 3.72
N GLU A 60 7.90 16.93 4.00
CA GLU A 60 6.74 17.38 4.77
C GLU A 60 5.48 17.34 3.91
N GLU A 61 4.34 17.01 4.50
CA GLU A 61 3.06 17.06 3.81
C GLU A 61 2.65 18.49 3.52
N LEU A 62 2.15 18.72 2.30
CA LEU A 62 1.68 20.04 1.90
C LEU A 62 0.27 20.29 2.45
N GLU A 63 0.08 21.41 3.17
CA GLU A 63 -1.22 21.81 3.69
C GLU A 63 -2.24 22.07 2.57
N ASP A 64 -1.77 22.62 1.44
CA ASP A 64 -2.54 22.95 0.24
C ASP A 64 -2.56 21.86 -0.82
N ALA A 65 -2.13 20.63 -0.49
CA ALA A 65 -2.16 19.51 -1.42
C ALA A 65 -3.58 19.32 -2.01
N PRO A 66 -3.71 19.12 -3.33
CA PRO A 66 -5.02 18.88 -3.95
C PRO A 66 -5.61 17.54 -3.51
N GLU A 67 -6.92 17.38 -3.62
CA GLU A 67 -7.61 16.13 -3.25
C GLU A 67 -7.13 14.91 -4.08
N SER A 68 -6.56 15.14 -5.26
CA SER A 68 -5.94 14.11 -6.08
C SER A 68 -4.53 13.71 -5.65
N ALA A 69 -3.91 14.42 -4.67
CA ALA A 69 -2.58 14.10 -4.20
C ALA A 69 -2.51 12.70 -3.60
N HIS A 70 -1.46 11.94 -3.94
CA HIS A 70 -1.32 10.54 -3.53
C HIS A 70 -1.45 10.32 -2.02
N VAL A 71 -0.83 11.17 -1.19
CA VAL A 71 -0.93 11.06 0.28
C VAL A 71 -2.35 11.20 0.78
N LYS A 72 -3.18 12.09 0.18
CA LYS A 72 -4.58 12.24 0.53
C LYS A 72 -5.43 11.05 0.07
N ARG A 73 -5.18 10.55 -1.16
CA ARG A 73 -5.91 9.39 -1.70
C ARG A 73 -5.65 8.11 -0.90
N THR A 74 -4.49 8.01 -0.24
CA THR A 74 -4.06 6.84 0.52
C THR A 74 -3.91 7.08 2.03
N ALA A 75 -4.51 8.15 2.57
CA ALA A 75 -4.56 8.42 4.00
C ALA A 75 -5.47 7.39 4.68
N GLN A 76 -4.87 6.37 5.31
CA GLN A 76 -5.53 5.15 5.77
C GLN A 76 -6.60 5.44 6.84
N GLU A 77 -6.34 6.43 7.69
CA GLU A 77 -7.21 6.91 8.76
C GLU A 77 -8.45 7.68 8.26
N SER A 78 -8.45 8.12 7.01
CA SER A 78 -9.54 8.89 6.42
C SER A 78 -10.67 8.04 5.82
N PHE A 79 -10.55 6.73 5.91
CA PHE A 79 -11.57 5.77 5.45
C PHE A 79 -12.55 5.42 6.58
N ASP A 80 -13.76 4.99 6.20
CA ASP A 80 -14.75 4.46 7.15
C ASP A 80 -15.29 3.11 6.63
N PRO A 81 -14.92 1.98 7.27
CA PRO A 81 -13.93 1.86 8.35
C PRO A 81 -12.51 2.21 7.88
N GLU A 82 -11.63 2.59 8.84
CA GLU A 82 -10.23 2.88 8.56
C GLU A 82 -9.54 1.76 7.77
N ALA A 83 -8.78 2.13 6.73
CA ALA A 83 -8.22 1.19 5.76
C ALA A 83 -6.73 0.93 6.02
N PHE A 84 -6.37 0.49 7.23
CA PHE A 84 -4.99 0.24 7.59
C PHE A 84 -4.42 -1.02 6.94
N VAL A 85 -3.27 -0.87 6.29
CA VAL A 85 -2.41 -1.95 5.78
C VAL A 85 -0.95 -1.70 6.13
N LEU A 86 -0.18 -2.77 6.35
CA LEU A 86 1.26 -2.68 6.46
C LEU A 86 1.87 -2.69 5.05
N ARG A 87 2.38 -1.55 4.61
CA ARG A 87 2.96 -1.39 3.27
C ARG A 87 4.46 -1.71 3.27
N ARG A 88 4.89 -2.48 2.27
CA ARG A 88 6.29 -2.71 1.92
C ARG A 88 6.45 -2.55 0.42
N SER A 89 7.49 -1.86 0.01
CA SER A 89 7.78 -1.64 -1.40
C SER A 89 9.25 -1.91 -1.67
N MET A 90 9.52 -2.57 -2.79
CA MET A 90 10.87 -2.86 -3.26
C MET A 90 11.03 -2.26 -4.65
N PRO A 91 12.05 -1.41 -4.88
CA PRO A 91 12.32 -0.91 -6.21
C PRO A 91 12.77 -2.04 -7.14
N TRP A 92 12.42 -1.92 -8.42
CA TRP A 92 12.94 -2.77 -9.47
C TRP A 92 13.38 -1.91 -10.66
N ALA A 93 14.36 -2.37 -11.43
CA ALA A 93 14.78 -1.76 -12.68
C ALA A 93 15.20 -2.86 -13.66
N GLU A 94 14.79 -2.71 -14.92
CA GLU A 94 15.12 -3.61 -16.02
C GLU A 94 15.22 -2.81 -17.32
N GLY A 95 16.41 -2.78 -17.92
CA GLY A 95 16.69 -1.91 -19.08
C GLY A 95 16.45 -0.44 -18.73
N ASN A 96 15.54 0.21 -19.45
CA ASN A 96 15.15 1.61 -19.26
C ASN A 96 13.87 1.78 -18.45
N GLU A 97 13.29 0.69 -17.96
CA GLU A 97 12.08 0.70 -17.14
C GLU A 97 12.41 0.50 -15.67
N GLY A 98 11.57 1.03 -14.80
CA GLY A 98 11.71 0.86 -13.37
C GLY A 98 10.42 1.22 -12.64
N GLY A 99 10.37 0.86 -11.36
CA GLY A 99 9.19 1.10 -10.55
C GLY A 99 9.27 0.41 -9.19
N LEU A 100 8.12 0.00 -8.68
CA LEU A 100 7.98 -0.67 -7.38
C LEU A 100 7.28 -2.01 -7.51
N VAL A 101 7.76 -2.99 -6.78
CA VAL A 101 6.93 -4.11 -6.32
C VAL A 101 6.33 -3.68 -5.00
N PHE A 102 5.04 -3.40 -5.00
CA PHE A 102 4.29 -2.97 -3.83
C PHE A 102 3.63 -4.17 -3.17
N ALA A 103 3.79 -4.31 -1.86
CA ALA A 103 3.13 -5.31 -1.05
C ALA A 103 2.37 -4.65 0.10
N ALA A 104 1.10 -4.98 0.26
CA ALA A 104 0.23 -4.51 1.33
C ALA A 104 -0.30 -5.70 2.12
N PHE A 105 0.05 -5.79 3.41
CA PHE A 105 -0.40 -6.83 4.33
C PHE A 105 -1.53 -6.31 5.20
N GLY A 106 -2.54 -7.15 5.41
CA GLY A 106 -3.70 -6.82 6.24
C GLY A 106 -4.44 -8.06 6.73
N HIS A 107 -5.45 -7.83 7.55
CA HIS A 107 -6.35 -8.87 8.05
C HIS A 107 -7.27 -9.44 6.96
N SER A 108 -7.54 -8.65 5.94
CA SER A 108 -8.28 -9.00 4.72
C SER A 108 -7.75 -8.16 3.57
N PHE A 109 -8.35 -8.28 2.39
CA PHE A 109 -8.06 -7.40 1.25
C PHE A 109 -8.86 -6.10 1.27
N ASP A 110 -9.88 -5.96 2.12
CA ASP A 110 -10.83 -4.85 2.09
C ASP A 110 -10.16 -3.48 2.20
N ALA A 111 -9.21 -3.34 3.14
CA ALA A 111 -8.46 -2.09 3.33
C ALA A 111 -7.62 -1.72 2.09
N PHE A 112 -6.98 -2.70 1.46
CA PHE A 112 -6.22 -2.49 0.23
C PHE A 112 -7.15 -2.12 -0.93
N GLU A 113 -8.27 -2.83 -1.08
CA GLU A 113 -9.25 -2.58 -2.16
C GLU A 113 -9.94 -1.22 -1.98
N ALA A 114 -10.24 -0.81 -0.75
CA ALA A 114 -10.78 0.51 -0.46
C ALA A 114 -9.83 1.63 -0.93
N GLN A 115 -8.53 1.52 -0.59
CA GLN A 115 -7.52 2.47 -1.05
C GLN A 115 -7.41 2.48 -2.58
N LEU A 116 -7.35 1.31 -3.22
CA LEU A 116 -7.26 1.22 -4.69
C LEU A 116 -8.50 1.77 -5.39
N ARG A 117 -9.70 1.53 -4.82
CA ARG A 117 -10.96 2.10 -5.32
C ARG A 117 -10.94 3.62 -5.26
N ARG A 118 -10.48 4.22 -4.16
CA ARG A 118 -10.33 5.67 -4.02
C ARG A 118 -9.28 6.21 -5.00
N MET A 119 -8.12 5.58 -5.09
CA MET A 119 -7.06 5.97 -6.04
C MET A 119 -7.56 5.98 -7.48
N SER A 120 -8.35 4.98 -7.89
CA SER A 120 -8.89 4.89 -9.25
C SER A 120 -10.01 5.91 -9.54
N GLY A 121 -10.49 6.64 -8.53
CA GLY A 121 -11.63 7.55 -8.64
C GLY A 121 -12.98 6.85 -8.65
N ALA A 122 -13.06 5.55 -8.40
CA ALA A 122 -14.32 4.80 -8.39
C ALA A 122 -15.22 5.15 -7.17
N GLU A 123 -14.66 5.77 -6.14
CA GLU A 123 -15.38 6.21 -4.95
C GLU A 123 -16.06 7.57 -5.15
N ASP A 124 -15.33 8.56 -5.69
CA ASP A 124 -15.73 9.98 -5.70
C ASP A 124 -15.45 10.70 -7.02
N GLY A 125 -14.95 10.00 -8.04
CA GLY A 125 -14.60 10.58 -9.34
C GLY A 125 -13.23 11.26 -9.39
N ILE A 126 -12.47 11.28 -8.28
CA ILE A 126 -11.16 11.92 -8.19
C ILE A 126 -10.06 10.86 -8.34
N THR A 127 -9.42 10.83 -9.49
CA THR A 127 -8.29 9.92 -9.74
C THR A 127 -7.03 10.42 -9.05
N ASP A 128 -6.29 9.50 -8.41
CA ASP A 128 -4.99 9.77 -7.79
C ASP A 128 -4.00 10.30 -8.84
N ALA A 129 -3.37 11.42 -8.54
CA ALA A 129 -2.40 12.05 -9.42
C ALA A 129 -1.16 11.19 -9.69
N LEU A 130 -0.89 10.17 -8.85
CA LEU A 130 0.16 9.18 -9.08
C LEU A 130 0.02 8.52 -10.45
N PHE A 131 -1.21 8.26 -10.92
CA PHE A 131 -1.47 7.64 -12.24
C PHE A 131 -1.03 8.49 -13.43
N THR A 132 -0.64 9.74 -13.23
CA THR A 132 -0.08 10.58 -14.31
C THR A 132 1.28 10.10 -14.80
N PHE A 133 2.05 9.43 -13.93
CA PHE A 133 3.39 8.94 -14.24
C PHE A 133 3.66 7.49 -13.79
N SER A 134 2.75 6.87 -13.08
CA SER A 134 2.91 5.51 -12.54
C SER A 134 1.69 4.68 -12.88
N GLU A 135 1.89 3.41 -13.27
CA GLU A 135 0.81 2.50 -13.62
C GLU A 135 1.05 1.10 -13.04
N PRO A 136 -0.01 0.44 -12.53
CA PRO A 136 0.07 -0.96 -12.13
C PRO A 136 0.10 -1.84 -13.38
N GLN A 137 1.09 -2.74 -13.46
CA GLN A 137 1.23 -3.70 -14.55
C GLN A 137 0.61 -5.05 -14.21
N THR A 138 0.76 -5.48 -12.97
CA THR A 138 0.23 -6.76 -12.48
C THR A 138 -0.29 -6.61 -11.05
N GLY A 139 -1.20 -7.50 -10.66
CA GLY A 139 -1.69 -7.60 -9.29
C GLY A 139 -2.01 -9.06 -8.96
N ALA A 140 -1.75 -9.45 -7.72
CA ALA A 140 -2.08 -10.77 -7.21
C ALA A 140 -2.36 -10.71 -5.70
N TYR A 141 -3.21 -11.63 -5.24
CA TYR A 141 -3.60 -11.79 -3.84
C TYR A 141 -3.08 -13.13 -3.32
N PHE A 142 -2.54 -13.10 -2.12
CA PHE A 142 -2.03 -14.30 -1.46
C PHE A 142 -2.45 -14.32 0.01
N TRP A 143 -2.64 -15.50 0.53
CA TRP A 143 -2.70 -15.76 1.95
C TRP A 143 -1.31 -16.14 2.46
N CYS A 144 -0.88 -15.51 3.55
CA CYS A 144 0.36 -15.79 4.25
C CYS A 144 0.02 -16.62 5.49
N PRO A 145 0.32 -17.93 5.50
CA PRO A 145 0.05 -18.77 6.67
C PRO A 145 0.84 -18.32 7.89
N PRO A 146 0.36 -18.61 9.10
CA PRO A 146 1.10 -18.34 10.31
C PRO A 146 2.37 -19.19 10.39
N VAL A 147 3.31 -18.75 11.23
CA VAL A 147 4.54 -19.50 11.52
C VAL A 147 4.48 -19.95 12.97
N THR A 148 4.49 -21.27 13.21
CA THR A 148 4.47 -21.86 14.54
C THR A 148 5.77 -22.64 14.74
N SER A 149 6.52 -22.31 15.80
CA SER A 149 7.81 -22.97 16.11
C SER A 149 8.81 -22.95 14.94
N GLY A 150 8.85 -21.85 14.16
CA GLY A 150 9.75 -21.67 13.02
C GLY A 150 9.35 -22.43 11.74
N ARG A 151 8.14 -23.00 11.69
CA ARG A 151 7.59 -23.70 10.53
C ARG A 151 6.29 -23.03 10.06
N ILE A 152 6.07 -23.05 8.75
CA ILE A 152 4.79 -22.65 8.16
C ILE A 152 3.69 -23.58 8.67
N ASP A 153 2.63 -23.00 9.17
CA ASP A 153 1.48 -23.72 9.73
C ASP A 153 0.34 -23.76 8.68
N LEU A 154 0.11 -24.93 8.14
CA LEU A 154 -0.92 -25.16 7.11
C LEU A 154 -2.18 -25.86 7.65
N ARG A 155 -2.33 -25.96 8.97
CA ARG A 155 -3.49 -26.64 9.60
C ARG A 155 -4.83 -26.03 9.16
N ALA A 156 -4.88 -24.75 8.82
CA ALA A 156 -6.07 -24.10 8.27
C ALA A 156 -6.50 -24.69 6.91
N LEU A 157 -5.59 -25.37 6.19
CA LEU A 157 -5.85 -26.06 4.91
C LEU A 157 -6.08 -27.56 5.11
N GLY A 158 -6.09 -28.08 6.35
CA GLY A 158 -6.19 -29.48 6.65
C GLY A 158 -4.92 -30.29 6.38
N LEU A 159 -3.74 -29.61 6.34
CA LEU A 159 -2.41 -30.19 6.11
C LEU A 159 -1.57 -30.19 7.39
#